data_0daf738ad35ac68faf61e878e8609dff
#
_entry.id   0daf738ad35ac68faf61e878e8609dff
#
_cell.length_a   1.000
_cell.length_b   1.000
_cell.length_c   1.000
_cell.angle_alpha   90.00
_cell.angle_beta   90.00
_cell.angle_gamma   90.00
#
_symmetry.space_group_name_H-M   'P 1'
#
loop_
_entity.id
_entity.type
_entity.pdbx_description
1 polymer ?
#
loop_
_entity_poly.entity_id
_entity_poly.type
_entity_poly.pdbx_seq_one_letter_code
_entity_poly.pdbx_strand_id
1 'polypeptide(L)'
;MKYKIVKENKPTLTSYGKYKAKTVHNYEVDSNEIVKEVAQRMGTTEGNITGMMLSLGAVINDHLRRGDKVRLEHWGMMKLEIVSDNVDSPEQFKPRKHIRGVRLHFLPESYKGKPELYQDIEFVKVK
;
A
#
# COMPACT_ATOMS: atom_id res chain seq x y z
N MET A 1 11.34 -7.76 -11.71
CA MET A 1 10.32 -6.70 -11.95
C MET A 1 10.56 -6.09 -13.33
N LYS A 2 9.52 -6.02 -14.15
CA LYS A 2 9.62 -5.48 -15.51
C LYS A 2 9.49 -3.97 -15.52
N TYR A 3 10.23 -3.31 -16.40
CA TYR A 3 10.14 -1.85 -16.56
C TYR A 3 10.28 -1.45 -18.03
N LYS A 4 9.79 -0.25 -18.33
CA LYS A 4 10.00 0.42 -19.62
C LYS A 4 10.51 1.84 -19.40
N ILE A 5 11.18 2.40 -20.39
CA ILE A 5 11.63 3.79 -20.33
C ILE A 5 10.53 4.69 -20.90
N VAL A 6 10.17 5.72 -20.17
CA VAL A 6 9.14 6.69 -20.56
C VAL A 6 9.69 8.11 -20.47
N LYS A 7 9.16 8.99 -21.30
CA LYS A 7 9.51 10.41 -21.29
C LYS A 7 8.54 11.17 -20.38
N GLU A 8 9.08 12.11 -19.60
CA GLU A 8 8.23 12.98 -18.78
C GLU A 8 7.59 14.07 -19.67
N ASN A 9 6.26 14.04 -19.75
CA ASN A 9 5.49 14.91 -20.62
C ASN A 9 4.75 16.06 -19.90
N LYS A 10 4.96 16.21 -18.59
CA LYS A 10 4.35 17.30 -17.81
C LYS A 10 5.23 18.55 -17.86
N PRO A 11 4.80 19.62 -18.58
CA PRO A 11 5.64 20.83 -18.74
C PRO A 11 5.95 21.55 -17.45
N THR A 12 5.14 21.34 -16.39
CA THR A 12 5.30 22.00 -15.09
C THR A 12 6.41 21.39 -14.23
N LEU A 13 6.93 20.21 -14.61
CA LEU A 13 7.98 19.53 -13.84
C LEU A 13 9.37 19.91 -14.36
N THR A 14 10.33 20.02 -13.44
CA THR A 14 11.74 20.25 -13.78
C THR A 14 12.34 19.11 -14.60
N SER A 15 11.75 17.93 -14.52
CA SER A 15 12.13 16.73 -15.28
C SER A 15 11.53 16.66 -16.69
N TYR A 16 10.81 17.71 -17.13
CA TYR A 16 10.19 17.74 -18.44
C TYR A 16 11.19 17.44 -19.55
N GLY A 17 10.83 16.54 -20.45
CA GLY A 17 11.68 16.11 -21.55
C GLY A 17 12.73 15.06 -21.20
N LYS A 18 12.90 14.74 -19.90
CA LYS A 18 13.82 13.68 -19.44
C LYS A 18 13.14 12.32 -19.43
N TYR A 19 13.93 11.28 -19.29
CA TYR A 19 13.47 9.89 -19.33
C TYR A 19 13.62 9.23 -17.97
N LYS A 20 12.70 8.33 -17.66
CA LYS A 20 12.73 7.54 -16.43
C LYS A 20 12.21 6.13 -16.67
N ALA A 21 12.60 5.22 -15.78
CA ALA A 21 12.03 3.87 -15.76
C ALA A 21 10.64 3.90 -15.13
N LYS A 22 9.71 3.19 -15.72
CA LYS A 22 8.36 2.99 -15.19
C LYS A 22 8.08 1.49 -15.12
N THR A 23 7.55 1.05 -13.98
CA THR A 23 7.18 -0.35 -13.75
C THR A 23 6.14 -0.80 -14.77
N VAL A 24 6.32 -2.02 -15.27
CA VAL A 24 5.31 -2.72 -16.05
C VAL A 24 4.81 -3.88 -15.20
N HIS A 25 3.57 -3.78 -14.73
CA HIS A 25 2.95 -4.82 -13.92
C HIS A 25 2.55 -6.01 -14.78
N ASN A 26 2.62 -7.22 -14.23
CA ASN A 26 2.24 -8.43 -14.95
C ASN A 26 0.72 -8.51 -15.09
N TYR A 27 0.04 -8.79 -13.99
CA TYR A 27 -1.43 -8.86 -13.92
C TYR A 27 -1.83 -8.67 -12.46
N GLU A 28 -3.11 -8.49 -12.22
CA GLU A 28 -3.65 -8.40 -10.87
C GLU A 28 -3.94 -9.80 -10.36
N VAL A 29 -3.30 -10.17 -9.24
CA VAL A 29 -3.60 -11.43 -8.55
C VAL A 29 -4.81 -11.18 -7.67
N ASP A 30 -5.90 -11.88 -7.93
CA ASP A 30 -7.15 -11.68 -7.18
C ASP A 30 -7.19 -12.47 -5.88
N SER A 31 -8.24 -12.22 -5.08
CA SER A 31 -8.40 -12.89 -3.80
C SER A 31 -8.53 -14.40 -3.92
N ASN A 32 -9.14 -14.91 -4.98
CA ASN A 32 -9.30 -16.34 -5.19
C ASN A 32 -7.94 -17.04 -5.38
N GLU A 33 -7.05 -16.44 -6.15
CA GLU A 33 -5.69 -16.97 -6.32
C GLU A 33 -4.92 -16.96 -5.01
N ILE A 34 -4.99 -15.87 -4.25
CA ILE A 34 -4.32 -15.74 -2.94
C ILE A 34 -4.83 -16.82 -1.98
N VAL A 35 -6.15 -16.98 -1.88
CA VAL A 35 -6.76 -18.00 -1.01
C VAL A 35 -6.27 -19.40 -1.38
N LYS A 36 -6.25 -19.71 -2.67
CA LYS A 36 -5.81 -21.02 -3.17
C LYS A 36 -4.35 -21.30 -2.82
N GLU A 37 -3.47 -20.35 -3.06
CA GLU A 37 -2.04 -20.51 -2.76
C GLU A 37 -1.76 -20.64 -1.26
N VAL A 38 -2.43 -19.83 -0.43
CA VAL A 38 -2.29 -19.91 1.03
C VAL A 38 -2.80 -21.24 1.55
N ALA A 39 -3.98 -21.69 1.06
CA ALA A 39 -4.56 -22.97 1.45
C ALA A 39 -3.62 -24.14 1.13
N GLN A 40 -2.99 -24.11 -0.05
CA GLN A 40 -2.01 -25.12 -0.44
C GLN A 40 -0.78 -25.11 0.47
N ARG A 41 -0.23 -23.94 0.79
CA ARG A 41 0.93 -23.81 1.68
C ARG A 41 0.63 -24.32 3.09
N MET A 42 -0.55 -24.06 3.59
CA MET A 42 -0.94 -24.43 4.96
C MET A 42 -1.51 -25.84 5.07
N GLY A 43 -1.82 -26.49 3.94
CA GLY A 43 -2.46 -27.79 3.95
C GLY A 43 -3.88 -27.74 4.52
N THR A 44 -4.62 -26.67 4.24
CA THR A 44 -5.98 -26.47 4.73
C THR A 44 -6.93 -26.19 3.56
N THR A 45 -8.23 -26.00 3.86
CA THR A 45 -9.24 -25.73 2.84
C THR A 45 -9.28 -24.26 2.45
N GLU A 46 -9.70 -23.99 1.22
CA GLU A 46 -9.92 -22.61 0.75
C GLU A 46 -10.98 -21.89 1.58
N GLY A 47 -12.02 -22.63 2.04
CA GLY A 47 -13.04 -22.05 2.91
C GLY A 47 -12.49 -21.55 4.24
N ASN A 48 -11.56 -22.29 4.85
CA ASN A 48 -10.91 -21.85 6.08
C ASN A 48 -10.10 -20.57 5.86
N ILE A 49 -9.37 -20.47 4.75
CA ILE A 49 -8.59 -19.27 4.43
C ILE A 49 -9.50 -18.07 4.13
N THR A 50 -10.58 -18.28 3.38
CA THR A 50 -11.55 -17.22 3.11
C THR A 50 -12.16 -16.67 4.41
N GLY A 51 -12.57 -17.55 5.32
CA GLY A 51 -13.08 -17.14 6.62
C GLY A 51 -12.06 -16.38 7.45
N MET A 52 -10.81 -16.83 7.44
CA MET A 52 -9.72 -16.16 8.13
C MET A 52 -9.46 -14.76 7.56
N MET A 53 -9.44 -14.62 6.23
CA MET A 53 -9.22 -13.32 5.58
C MET A 53 -10.34 -12.33 5.89
N LEU A 54 -11.60 -12.78 5.89
CA LEU A 54 -12.74 -11.94 6.24
C LEU A 54 -12.62 -11.44 7.68
N SER A 55 -12.31 -12.34 8.61
CA SER A 55 -12.14 -11.98 10.03
C SER A 55 -10.95 -11.04 10.25
N LEU A 56 -9.83 -11.35 9.62
CA LEU A 56 -8.62 -10.51 9.71
C LEU A 56 -8.90 -9.11 9.18
N GLY A 57 -9.53 -9.00 8.02
CA GLY A 57 -9.90 -7.72 7.43
C GLY A 57 -10.83 -6.90 8.32
N ALA A 58 -11.83 -7.54 8.91
CA ALA A 58 -12.76 -6.88 9.83
C ALA A 58 -12.03 -6.35 11.08
N VAL A 59 -11.16 -7.14 11.68
CA VAL A 59 -10.39 -6.74 12.87
C VAL A 59 -9.46 -5.58 12.52
N ILE A 60 -8.73 -5.67 11.42
CA ILE A 60 -7.83 -4.60 10.95
C ILE A 60 -8.60 -3.31 10.74
N ASN A 61 -9.72 -3.37 10.02
CA ASN A 61 -10.55 -2.19 9.73
C ASN A 61 -11.05 -1.51 11.00
N ASP A 62 -11.50 -2.29 11.97
CA ASP A 62 -12.00 -1.75 13.23
C ASP A 62 -10.90 -1.00 13.99
N HIS A 63 -9.70 -1.55 14.06
CA HIS A 63 -8.58 -0.89 14.71
C HIS A 63 -8.16 0.38 13.97
N LEU A 64 -8.04 0.32 12.65
CA LEU A 64 -7.65 1.49 11.86
C LEU A 64 -8.65 2.64 12.00
N ARG A 65 -9.96 2.35 12.00
CA ARG A 65 -11.01 3.35 12.16
C ARG A 65 -10.99 4.02 13.51
N ARG A 66 -10.53 3.34 14.55
CA ARG A 66 -10.36 3.92 15.89
C ARG A 66 -9.11 4.76 16.03
N GLY A 67 -8.26 4.80 15.01
CA GLY A 67 -7.00 5.53 15.05
C GLY A 67 -5.80 4.72 15.53
N ASP A 68 -5.96 3.41 15.67
CA ASP A 68 -4.85 2.54 16.04
C ASP A 68 -3.91 2.29 14.86
N LYS A 69 -2.65 2.05 15.16
CA LYS A 69 -1.71 1.49 14.19
C LYS A 69 -1.81 -0.03 14.25
N VAL A 70 -1.79 -0.68 13.09
CA VAL A 70 -1.86 -2.15 13.00
C VAL A 70 -0.57 -2.67 12.41
N ARG A 71 0.12 -3.52 13.16
CA ARG A 71 1.36 -4.15 12.71
C ARG A 71 1.13 -5.63 12.47
N LEU A 72 1.44 -6.08 11.27
CA LEU A 72 1.51 -7.49 10.92
C LEU A 72 2.98 -7.87 10.77
N GLU A 73 3.45 -8.72 11.67
CA GLU A 73 4.83 -9.17 11.68
C GLU A 73 5.21 -9.79 10.35
N HIS A 74 6.43 -9.55 9.87
CA HIS A 74 6.98 -9.97 8.58
C HIS A 74 6.36 -9.29 7.35
N TRP A 75 5.37 -8.42 7.55
CA TRP A 75 4.75 -7.69 6.44
C TRP A 75 4.92 -6.18 6.58
N GLY A 76 4.36 -5.59 7.62
CA GLY A 76 4.49 -4.15 7.84
C GLY A 76 3.45 -3.57 8.76
N MET A 77 3.43 -2.26 8.83
CA MET A 77 2.53 -1.49 9.68
C MET A 77 1.59 -0.64 8.83
N MET A 78 0.32 -0.65 9.21
CA MET A 78 -0.72 0.17 8.60
C MET A 78 -1.22 1.22 9.58
N LYS A 79 -1.56 2.39 9.07
CA LYS A 79 -2.22 3.45 9.83
C LYS A 79 -3.06 4.31 8.91
N LEU A 80 -4.13 4.89 9.44
CA LEU A 80 -4.88 5.92 8.74
C LEU A 80 -4.39 7.30 9.19
N GLU A 81 -4.24 8.20 8.24
CA GLU A 81 -3.90 9.59 8.51
C GLU A 81 -4.96 10.52 7.96
N ILE A 82 -5.24 11.57 8.71
CA ILE A 82 -6.21 12.59 8.31
C ILE A 82 -5.65 13.39 7.14
N VAL A 83 -6.46 13.59 6.12
CA VAL A 83 -6.18 14.52 5.03
C VAL A 83 -6.91 15.81 5.35
N SER A 84 -6.16 16.89 5.55
CA SER A 84 -6.69 18.15 6.06
C SER A 84 -6.23 19.34 5.23
N ASP A 85 -7.08 20.35 5.12
CA ASP A 85 -6.68 21.66 4.64
C ASP A 85 -5.83 22.37 5.70
N ASN A 86 -4.98 23.29 5.24
CA ASN A 86 -4.24 24.20 6.11
C ASN A 86 -5.06 25.45 6.40
N VAL A 87 -4.96 25.96 7.61
CA VAL A 87 -5.58 27.23 8.02
C VAL A 87 -4.53 28.08 8.73
N ASP A 88 -4.77 29.41 8.80
CA ASP A 88 -3.76 30.35 9.31
C ASP A 88 -3.66 30.34 10.84
N SER A 89 -4.72 29.93 11.54
CA SER A 89 -4.71 29.84 13.00
C SER A 89 -5.54 28.65 13.49
N PRO A 90 -5.25 28.10 14.69
CA PRO A 90 -6.02 26.97 15.23
C PRO A 90 -7.52 27.28 15.37
N GLU A 91 -7.88 28.53 15.66
CA GLU A 91 -9.26 28.97 15.86
C GLU A 91 -10.07 28.93 14.56
N GLN A 92 -9.41 29.05 13.41
CA GLN A 92 -10.05 29.00 12.11
C GLN A 92 -10.37 27.58 11.67
N PHE A 93 -9.76 26.58 12.32
CA PHE A 93 -9.94 25.20 11.92
C PHE A 93 -11.32 24.68 12.30
N LYS A 94 -12.04 24.17 11.30
CA LYS A 94 -13.37 23.56 11.46
C LYS A 94 -13.34 22.16 10.88
N PRO A 95 -13.49 21.09 11.72
CA PRO A 95 -13.36 19.70 11.26
C PRO A 95 -14.24 19.36 10.06
N ARG A 96 -15.51 19.78 10.10
CA ARG A 96 -16.46 19.47 9.01
C ARG A 96 -16.09 20.12 7.67
N LYS A 97 -15.36 21.22 7.71
CA LYS A 97 -14.97 21.96 6.51
C LYS A 97 -13.57 21.58 6.03
N HIS A 98 -12.64 21.38 6.96
CA HIS A 98 -11.22 21.28 6.67
C HIS A 98 -10.65 19.86 6.68
N ILE A 99 -11.33 18.92 7.34
CA ILE A 99 -10.97 17.51 7.23
C ILE A 99 -11.59 16.94 5.96
N ARG A 100 -10.75 16.56 4.99
CA ARG A 100 -11.21 16.05 3.70
C ARG A 100 -11.46 14.57 3.69
N GLY A 101 -10.88 13.83 4.63
CA GLY A 101 -11.01 12.40 4.74
C GLY A 101 -9.80 11.78 5.40
N VAL A 102 -9.58 10.51 5.13
CA VAL A 102 -8.44 9.76 5.65
C VAL A 102 -7.74 9.02 4.52
N ARG A 103 -6.47 8.70 4.72
CA ARG A 103 -5.69 7.94 3.76
C ARG A 103 -4.91 6.85 4.47
N LEU A 104 -4.88 5.67 3.86
CA LEU A 104 -4.11 4.54 4.38
C LEU A 104 -2.63 4.71 4.05
N HIS A 105 -1.79 4.61 5.07
CA HIS A 105 -0.35 4.50 4.94
C HIS A 105 0.09 3.09 5.30
N PHE A 106 0.92 2.51 4.45
CA PHE A 106 1.53 1.21 4.68
C PHE A 106 3.04 1.38 4.69
N LEU A 107 3.67 0.91 5.77
CA LEU A 107 5.13 0.92 5.95
C LEU A 107 5.62 -0.53 5.99
N PRO A 108 6.38 -0.98 4.99
CA PRO A 108 6.91 -2.34 4.98
C PRO A 108 7.78 -2.62 6.18
N GLU A 109 7.76 -3.87 6.68
CA GLU A 109 8.64 -4.32 7.75
C GLU A 109 10.09 -4.15 7.32
N SER A 110 10.92 -3.61 8.20
CA SER A 110 12.33 -3.37 7.89
C SER A 110 13.24 -3.91 8.98
N TYR A 111 14.42 -4.35 8.55
CA TYR A 111 15.51 -4.75 9.43
C TYR A 111 16.70 -3.85 9.17
N LYS A 112 17.22 -3.21 10.22
CA LYS A 112 18.33 -2.24 10.12
C LYS A 112 18.05 -1.12 9.09
N GLY A 113 16.81 -0.64 9.03
CA GLY A 113 16.41 0.42 8.11
C GLY A 113 16.16 0.00 6.67
N LYS A 114 16.30 -1.30 6.35
CA LYS A 114 16.09 -1.82 4.99
C LYS A 114 14.86 -2.73 4.96
N PRO A 115 13.79 -2.36 4.24
CA PRO A 115 12.62 -3.23 4.09
C PRO A 115 13.00 -4.50 3.34
N GLU A 116 12.67 -5.65 3.92
CA GLU A 116 12.92 -6.95 3.31
C GLU A 116 12.21 -7.09 1.96
N LEU A 117 11.00 -6.53 1.86
CA LEU A 117 10.21 -6.52 0.63
C LEU A 117 10.95 -5.93 -0.57
N TYR A 118 11.88 -4.99 -0.35
CA TYR A 118 12.59 -4.27 -1.41
C TYR A 118 13.89 -4.95 -1.83
N GLN A 119 14.26 -6.05 -1.19
CA GLN A 119 15.51 -6.75 -1.46
C GLN A 119 15.34 -7.81 -2.57
N ASP A 120 16.44 -8.17 -3.20
CA ASP A 120 16.51 -9.25 -4.20
C ASP A 120 15.56 -9.07 -5.39
N ILE A 121 15.36 -7.82 -5.82
CA ILE A 121 14.54 -7.49 -6.98
C ILE A 121 15.44 -7.38 -8.21
N GLU A 122 15.20 -8.23 -9.19
CA GLU A 122 15.86 -8.13 -10.50
C GLU A 122 15.03 -7.27 -11.44
N PHE A 123 15.69 -6.37 -12.17
CA PHE A 123 15.04 -5.46 -13.09
C PHE A 123 15.24 -5.91 -14.53
N VAL A 124 14.15 -6.10 -15.27
CA VAL A 124 14.16 -6.54 -16.67
C VAL A 124 13.46 -5.51 -17.54
N LYS A 125 14.21 -4.99 -18.51
CA LYS A 125 13.64 -4.03 -19.47
C LYS A 125 12.75 -4.75 -20.46
N VAL A 126 11.55 -4.23 -20.70
CA VAL A 126 10.63 -4.71 -21.74
C VAL A 126 10.55 -3.69 -22.87
N LYS A 127 10.26 -4.19 -24.05
CA LYS A 127 10.16 -3.33 -25.25
C LYS A 127 8.89 -2.48 -25.27
#